data_011c6ca6c8c4acdf12aa8136944f855c
#
_entry.id   011c6ca6c8c4acdf12aa8136944f855c
#
_cell.length_a   1.000
_cell.length_b   1.000
_cell.length_c   1.000
_cell.angle_alpha   90.00
_cell.angle_beta   90.00
_cell.angle_gamma   90.00
#
_symmetry.space_group_name_H-M   'P 1'
#
loop_
_entity.id
_entity.type
_entity.pdbx_description
1 polymer ?
#
loop_
_entity_poly.entity_id
_entity_poly.type
_entity_poly.pdbx_seq_one_letter_code
_entity_poly.pdbx_strand_id
1 'polypeptide(L)'
;MLLGSFFTILVYYRKIRQISAARLEMNHQLRELNEHIRSINGELRDANNIKDEYVGHYLSLCSRYIVRINDYRKLLLKVYKDGDCDALIRELRTKNPADAEYKEFLAIFDETFLHLFPDFVAHVNRLMTDAERFSPRQPRTLNTELRILALIRLGVTHSAKIAAILNCSVATIHTYRAQLRNAAIGDRNAFDDAIRRIDIAGAEPSQTA
;
A
#
# COMPACT_ATOMS: atom_id res chain seq x y z
N MET A 1 37.27 -11.68 67.00
CA MET A 1 37.66 -11.94 65.60
C MET A 1 36.60 -12.74 64.82
N LEU A 2 35.86 -13.70 65.38
CA LEU A 2 34.87 -14.53 64.68
C LEU A 2 33.60 -13.78 64.20
N LEU A 3 33.16 -12.73 64.90
CA LEU A 3 31.98 -11.90 64.54
C LEU A 3 32.19 -11.07 63.27
N GLY A 4 33.43 -10.58 63.04
CA GLY A 4 33.76 -9.79 61.84
C GLY A 4 33.76 -10.63 60.55
N SER A 5 34.26 -11.86 60.64
CA SER A 5 34.30 -12.78 59.47
C SER A 5 32.88 -13.26 59.11
N PHE A 6 32.00 -13.44 60.05
CA PHE A 6 30.61 -13.82 59.80
C PHE A 6 29.85 -12.66 59.12
N PHE A 7 30.07 -11.41 59.54
CA PHE A 7 29.43 -10.24 58.89
C PHE A 7 29.89 -10.05 57.46
N THR A 8 31.17 -10.23 57.16
CA THR A 8 31.70 -10.13 55.78
C THR A 8 31.13 -11.20 54.86
N ILE A 9 31.01 -12.44 55.37
CA ILE A 9 30.38 -13.53 54.60
C ILE A 9 28.91 -13.24 54.32
N LEU A 10 28.19 -12.69 55.27
CA LEU A 10 26.73 -12.37 55.12
C LEU A 10 26.54 -11.24 54.10
N VAL A 11 27.37 -10.21 54.10
CA VAL A 11 27.38 -9.12 53.13
C VAL A 11 27.71 -9.65 51.72
N TYR A 12 28.72 -10.51 51.64
CA TYR A 12 29.12 -11.13 50.36
C TYR A 12 28.01 -11.99 49.79
N TYR A 13 27.30 -12.77 50.60
CA TYR A 13 26.19 -13.60 50.21
C TYR A 13 24.99 -12.80 49.71
N ARG A 14 24.68 -11.66 50.40
CA ARG A 14 23.65 -10.70 49.94
C ARG A 14 24.01 -10.10 48.59
N LYS A 15 25.26 -9.73 48.36
CA LYS A 15 25.73 -9.14 47.12
C LYS A 15 25.65 -10.15 45.93
N ILE A 16 26.03 -11.38 46.18
CA ILE A 16 25.90 -12.49 45.16
C ILE A 16 24.42 -12.69 44.82
N ARG A 17 23.50 -12.73 45.78
CA ARG A 17 22.10 -12.86 45.54
C ARG A 17 21.52 -11.69 44.69
N GLN A 18 21.93 -10.46 45.02
CA GLN A 18 21.51 -9.29 44.23
C GLN A 18 22.02 -9.35 42.78
N ILE A 19 23.27 -9.74 42.59
CA ILE A 19 23.85 -9.87 41.24
C ILE A 19 23.17 -11.00 40.46
N SER A 20 22.86 -12.14 41.10
CA SER A 20 22.18 -13.26 40.44
C SER A 20 20.72 -12.89 40.06
N ALA A 21 20.00 -12.16 40.93
CA ALA A 21 18.66 -11.68 40.64
C ALA A 21 18.67 -10.67 39.47
N ALA A 22 19.61 -9.70 39.50
CA ALA A 22 19.76 -8.73 38.40
C ALA A 22 20.13 -9.40 37.05
N ARG A 23 20.97 -10.46 37.10
CA ARG A 23 21.29 -11.24 35.88
C ARG A 23 20.06 -11.99 35.34
N LEU A 24 19.25 -12.54 36.21
CA LEU A 24 18.04 -13.25 35.81
C LEU A 24 17.05 -12.31 35.11
N GLU A 25 16.86 -11.16 35.70
CA GLU A 25 16.01 -10.09 35.14
C GLU A 25 16.55 -9.60 33.78
N MET A 26 17.84 -9.32 33.71
CA MET A 26 18.49 -8.92 32.46
C MET A 26 18.33 -9.98 31.36
N ASN A 27 18.48 -11.26 31.70
CA ASN A 27 18.30 -12.36 30.76
C ASN A 27 16.85 -12.49 30.30
N HIS A 28 15.88 -12.20 31.17
CA HIS A 28 14.46 -12.18 30.79
C HIS A 28 14.19 -11.06 29.77
N GLN A 29 14.61 -9.84 30.08
CA GLN A 29 14.49 -8.69 29.18
C GLN A 29 15.18 -8.90 27.84
N LEU A 30 16.37 -9.52 27.83
CA LEU A 30 17.07 -9.88 26.59
C LEU A 30 16.32 -10.91 25.75
N ARG A 31 15.63 -11.87 26.37
CA ARG A 31 14.80 -12.83 25.65
C ARG A 31 13.58 -12.15 25.03
N GLU A 32 12.86 -11.36 25.80
CA GLU A 32 11.70 -10.60 25.31
C GLU A 32 12.08 -9.67 24.15
N LEU A 33 13.20 -8.95 24.29
CA LEU A 33 13.72 -8.09 23.22
C LEU A 33 14.09 -8.89 21.96
N ASN A 34 14.75 -10.05 22.13
CA ASN A 34 15.09 -10.91 21.00
C ASN A 34 13.86 -11.49 20.31
N GLU A 35 12.82 -11.87 21.04
CA GLU A 35 11.56 -12.35 20.49
C GLU A 35 10.86 -11.23 19.70
N HIS A 36 10.84 -10.03 20.25
CA HIS A 36 10.28 -8.85 19.57
C HIS A 36 11.05 -8.50 18.28
N ILE A 37 12.39 -8.53 18.32
CA ILE A 37 13.23 -8.31 17.13
C ILE A 37 12.96 -9.38 16.08
N ARG A 38 12.78 -10.65 16.46
CA ARG A 38 12.46 -11.73 15.52
C ARG A 38 11.10 -11.53 14.86
N SER A 39 10.10 -11.10 15.63
CA SER A 39 8.77 -10.78 15.10
C SER A 39 8.84 -9.65 14.07
N ILE A 40 9.46 -8.52 14.42
CA ILE A 40 9.65 -7.38 13.51
C ILE A 40 10.43 -7.78 12.25
N ASN A 41 11.48 -8.58 12.38
CA ASN A 41 12.25 -9.06 11.23
C ASN A 41 11.41 -9.99 10.33
N GLY A 42 10.50 -10.78 10.90
CA GLY A 42 9.52 -11.57 10.15
C GLY A 42 8.60 -10.68 9.33
N GLU A 43 7.93 -9.73 9.97
CA GLU A 43 7.03 -8.78 9.33
C GLU A 43 7.73 -7.95 8.23
N LEU A 44 8.96 -7.51 8.50
CA LEU A 44 9.76 -6.76 7.52
C LEU A 44 10.11 -7.63 6.30
N ARG A 45 10.44 -8.91 6.52
CA ARG A 45 10.73 -9.84 5.43
C ARG A 45 9.51 -10.09 4.56
N ASP A 46 8.35 -10.27 5.20
CA ASP A 46 7.09 -10.49 4.48
C ASP A 46 6.69 -9.24 3.68
N ALA A 47 6.77 -8.05 4.29
CA ALA A 47 6.56 -6.79 3.58
C ALA A 47 7.52 -6.58 2.41
N ASN A 48 8.79 -7.00 2.55
CA ASN A 48 9.77 -6.89 1.47
C ASN A 48 9.48 -7.89 0.33
N ASN A 49 9.07 -9.12 0.64
CA ASN A 49 8.68 -10.12 -0.35
C ASN A 49 7.48 -9.62 -1.18
N ILE A 50 6.47 -9.06 -0.51
CA ILE A 50 5.30 -8.46 -1.17
C ILE A 50 5.75 -7.31 -2.09
N LYS A 51 6.64 -6.45 -1.62
CA LYS A 51 7.19 -5.35 -2.43
C LYS A 51 7.93 -5.87 -3.67
N ASP A 52 8.74 -6.91 -3.53
CA ASP A 52 9.52 -7.48 -4.64
C ASP A 52 8.60 -8.15 -5.68
N GLU A 53 7.55 -8.84 -5.25
CA GLU A 53 6.51 -9.37 -6.12
C GLU A 53 5.80 -8.24 -6.90
N TYR A 54 5.44 -7.16 -6.21
CA TYR A 54 4.83 -5.98 -6.83
C TYR A 54 5.73 -5.33 -7.88
N VAL A 55 7.02 -5.16 -7.58
CA VAL A 55 8.00 -4.61 -8.52
C VAL A 55 8.14 -5.51 -9.74
N GLY A 56 8.23 -6.82 -9.55
CA GLY A 56 8.28 -7.80 -10.64
C GLY A 56 7.05 -7.73 -11.55
N HIS A 57 5.88 -7.65 -10.95
CA HIS A 57 4.62 -7.52 -11.69
C HIS A 57 4.54 -6.21 -12.49
N TYR A 58 4.94 -5.09 -11.88
CA TYR A 58 5.00 -3.77 -12.53
C TYR A 58 5.98 -3.75 -13.71
N LEU A 59 7.17 -4.34 -13.56
CA LEU A 59 8.16 -4.43 -14.65
C LEU A 59 7.63 -5.29 -15.81
N SER A 60 6.94 -6.39 -15.53
CA SER A 60 6.29 -7.22 -16.55
C SER A 60 5.22 -6.43 -17.31
N LEU A 61 4.44 -5.63 -16.61
CA LEU A 61 3.41 -4.77 -17.17
C LEU A 61 4.03 -3.71 -18.09
N CYS A 62 5.07 -3.02 -17.64
CA CYS A 62 5.83 -2.05 -18.45
C CYS A 62 6.43 -2.68 -19.71
N SER A 63 7.00 -3.89 -19.60
CA SER A 63 7.56 -4.63 -20.74
C SER A 63 6.49 -4.94 -21.78
N ARG A 64 5.31 -5.39 -21.37
CA ARG A 64 4.18 -5.63 -22.29
C ARG A 64 3.76 -4.37 -23.02
N TYR A 65 3.68 -3.22 -22.36
CA TYR A 65 3.35 -1.96 -23.02
C TYR A 65 4.39 -1.56 -24.06
N ILE A 66 5.68 -1.72 -23.77
CA ILE A 66 6.76 -1.42 -24.73
C ILE A 66 6.62 -2.30 -25.99
N VAL A 67 6.35 -3.60 -25.81
CA VAL A 67 6.14 -4.52 -26.94
C VAL A 67 4.94 -4.08 -27.77
N ARG A 68 3.80 -3.79 -27.15
CA ARG A 68 2.58 -3.36 -27.85
C ARG A 68 2.75 -2.04 -28.60
N ILE A 69 3.42 -1.05 -28.03
CA ILE A 69 3.73 0.20 -28.72
C ILE A 69 4.57 -0.08 -29.96
N ASN A 70 5.56 -0.96 -29.87
CA ASN A 70 6.39 -1.34 -31.00
C ASN A 70 5.59 -2.10 -32.09
N ASP A 71 4.70 -2.98 -31.70
CA ASP A 71 3.88 -3.73 -32.66
C ASP A 71 2.86 -2.81 -33.34
N TYR A 72 2.24 -1.88 -32.62
CA TYR A 72 1.38 -0.87 -33.21
C TYR A 72 2.14 0.04 -34.19
N ARG A 73 3.37 0.46 -33.83
CA ARG A 73 4.24 1.20 -34.74
C ARG A 73 4.55 0.42 -36.03
N LYS A 74 4.84 -0.89 -35.90
CA LYS A 74 5.08 -1.77 -37.07
C LYS A 74 3.85 -1.86 -37.97
N LEU A 75 2.65 -2.02 -37.36
CA LEU A 75 1.40 -2.04 -38.09
C LEU A 75 1.18 -0.76 -38.89
N LEU A 76 1.33 0.42 -38.27
CA LEU A 76 1.18 1.70 -38.93
C LEU A 76 2.20 1.88 -40.08
N LEU A 77 3.46 1.46 -39.88
CA LEU A 77 4.49 1.52 -40.93
C LEU A 77 4.17 0.57 -42.09
N LYS A 78 3.54 -0.60 -41.85
CA LYS A 78 3.12 -1.50 -42.89
C LYS A 78 2.01 -0.87 -43.73
N VAL A 79 0.94 -0.36 -43.08
CA VAL A 79 -0.17 0.31 -43.79
C VAL A 79 0.31 1.51 -44.60
N TYR A 80 1.25 2.30 -44.02
CA TYR A 80 1.85 3.43 -44.75
C TYR A 80 2.63 3.00 -46.00
N LYS A 81 3.41 1.90 -45.93
CA LYS A 81 4.20 1.39 -47.04
C LYS A 81 3.32 0.83 -48.18
N ASP A 82 2.16 0.28 -47.81
CA ASP A 82 1.18 -0.25 -48.77
C ASP A 82 0.44 0.89 -49.53
N GLY A 83 0.72 2.16 -49.19
CA GLY A 83 0.22 3.36 -49.86
C GLY A 83 -1.25 3.69 -49.60
N ASP A 84 -1.92 2.99 -48.70
CA ASP A 84 -3.32 3.23 -48.36
C ASP A 84 -3.45 4.24 -47.20
N CYS A 85 -3.41 5.50 -47.56
CA CYS A 85 -3.59 6.59 -46.59
C CYS A 85 -4.99 6.56 -45.90
N ASP A 86 -6.02 6.12 -46.64
CA ASP A 86 -7.37 6.00 -46.09
C ASP A 86 -7.46 4.84 -45.09
N ALA A 87 -6.80 3.73 -45.33
CA ALA A 87 -6.68 2.66 -44.37
C ALA A 87 -5.91 3.10 -43.12
N LEU A 88 -4.84 3.86 -43.27
CA LEU A 88 -4.09 4.44 -42.16
C LEU A 88 -4.98 5.33 -41.29
N ILE A 89 -5.74 6.23 -41.92
CA ILE A 89 -6.68 7.11 -41.22
C ILE A 89 -7.79 6.31 -40.53
N ARG A 90 -8.33 5.28 -41.20
CA ARG A 90 -9.33 4.37 -40.60
C ARG A 90 -8.74 3.66 -39.37
N GLU A 91 -7.54 3.09 -39.46
CA GLU A 91 -6.89 2.38 -38.36
C GLU A 91 -6.66 3.32 -37.16
N LEU A 92 -6.19 4.54 -37.40
CA LEU A 92 -5.98 5.55 -36.36
C LEU A 92 -7.29 6.03 -35.70
N ARG A 93 -8.42 6.03 -36.43
CA ARG A 93 -9.72 6.49 -35.93
C ARG A 93 -10.53 5.38 -35.25
N THR A 94 -10.45 4.15 -35.74
CA THR A 94 -11.35 3.05 -35.32
C THR A 94 -10.79 2.17 -34.24
N LYS A 95 -9.47 2.04 -34.17
CA LYS A 95 -8.82 1.27 -33.11
C LYS A 95 -8.03 2.22 -32.22
N ASN A 96 -8.62 2.53 -31.06
CA ASN A 96 -7.83 3.03 -29.97
C ASN A 96 -7.41 1.81 -29.12
N PRO A 97 -6.24 1.19 -29.41
CA PRO A 97 -5.77 0.04 -28.63
C PRO A 97 -5.63 0.38 -27.15
N ALA A 98 -5.44 1.67 -26.86
CA ALA A 98 -5.28 2.18 -25.51
C ALA A 98 -6.51 1.94 -24.61
N ASP A 99 -7.72 1.89 -25.14
CA ASP A 99 -8.92 1.74 -24.30
C ASP A 99 -9.07 0.33 -23.71
N ALA A 100 -8.77 -0.71 -24.50
CA ALA A 100 -8.79 -2.09 -24.04
C ALA A 100 -7.67 -2.35 -23.03
N GLU A 101 -6.48 -1.83 -23.33
CA GLU A 101 -5.29 -1.94 -22.50
C GLU A 101 -5.41 -1.15 -21.20
N TYR A 102 -6.05 0.01 -21.26
CA TYR A 102 -6.33 0.80 -20.07
C TYR A 102 -7.30 0.08 -19.13
N LYS A 103 -8.32 -0.61 -19.67
CA LYS A 103 -9.21 -1.45 -18.86
C LYS A 103 -8.46 -2.62 -18.22
N GLU A 104 -7.58 -3.28 -18.97
CA GLU A 104 -6.72 -4.36 -18.46
C GLU A 104 -5.79 -3.84 -17.36
N PHE A 105 -5.17 -2.67 -17.58
CA PHE A 105 -4.34 -2.00 -16.57
C PHE A 105 -5.10 -1.76 -15.27
N LEU A 106 -6.31 -1.19 -15.35
CA LEU A 106 -7.13 -0.94 -14.18
C LEU A 106 -7.54 -2.23 -13.46
N ALA A 107 -7.86 -3.30 -14.22
CA ALA A 107 -8.21 -4.60 -13.64
C ALA A 107 -7.03 -5.21 -12.88
N ILE A 108 -5.82 -5.18 -13.48
CA ILE A 108 -4.59 -5.65 -12.83
C ILE A 108 -4.26 -4.80 -11.60
N PHE A 109 -4.41 -3.47 -11.70
CA PHE A 109 -4.22 -2.57 -10.57
C PHE A 109 -5.16 -2.93 -9.41
N ASP A 110 -6.45 -3.07 -9.68
CA ASP A 110 -7.46 -3.38 -8.67
C ASP A 110 -7.16 -4.74 -7.99
N GLU A 111 -6.87 -5.77 -8.78
CA GLU A 111 -6.57 -7.11 -8.28
C GLU A 111 -5.31 -7.11 -7.41
N THR A 112 -4.22 -6.52 -7.90
CA THR A 112 -2.95 -6.46 -7.19
C THR A 112 -3.08 -5.63 -5.92
N PHE A 113 -3.76 -4.49 -5.99
CA PHE A 113 -3.96 -3.62 -4.82
C PHE A 113 -4.80 -4.31 -3.75
N LEU A 114 -5.91 -4.95 -4.11
CA LEU A 114 -6.76 -5.67 -3.16
C LEU A 114 -6.12 -6.97 -2.65
N HIS A 115 -5.16 -7.54 -3.37
CA HIS A 115 -4.34 -8.62 -2.84
C HIS A 115 -3.40 -8.13 -1.72
N LEU A 116 -2.79 -6.95 -1.90
CA LEU A 116 -1.91 -6.32 -0.92
C LEU A 116 -2.68 -5.75 0.29
N PHE A 117 -3.89 -5.27 0.06
CA PHE A 117 -4.73 -4.59 1.05
C PHE A 117 -6.15 -5.15 1.04
N PRO A 118 -6.36 -6.41 1.51
CA PRO A 118 -7.66 -7.09 1.40
C PRO A 118 -8.79 -6.35 2.13
N ASP A 119 -8.50 -5.72 3.26
CA ASP A 119 -9.48 -5.00 4.09
C ASP A 119 -9.58 -3.50 3.77
N PHE A 120 -8.93 -3.04 2.69
CA PHE A 120 -8.87 -1.61 2.35
C PHE A 120 -10.25 -0.95 2.28
N VAL A 121 -11.22 -1.56 1.56
CA VAL A 121 -12.57 -1.02 1.42
C VAL A 121 -13.29 -0.94 2.77
N ALA A 122 -13.11 -1.96 3.62
CA ALA A 122 -13.68 -1.95 4.97
C ALA A 122 -13.09 -0.84 5.84
N HIS A 123 -11.78 -0.61 5.75
CA HIS A 123 -11.13 0.50 6.45
C HIS A 123 -11.56 1.87 5.93
N VAL A 124 -11.64 2.05 4.61
CA VAL A 124 -12.19 3.28 4.02
C VAL A 124 -13.60 3.53 4.52
N ASN A 125 -14.47 2.51 4.52
CA ASN A 125 -15.85 2.64 4.99
C ASN A 125 -15.98 3.03 6.47
N ARG A 126 -15.00 2.70 7.32
CA ARG A 126 -14.96 3.19 8.70
C ARG A 126 -14.68 4.69 8.82
N LEU A 127 -14.06 5.26 7.80
CA LEU A 127 -13.77 6.70 7.71
C LEU A 127 -14.88 7.50 7.02
N MET A 128 -15.92 6.83 6.47
CA MET A 128 -17.00 7.45 5.71
C MET A 128 -18.30 7.45 6.50
N THR A 129 -19.14 8.47 6.25
CA THR A 129 -20.52 8.49 6.78
C THR A 129 -21.32 7.32 6.22
N ASP A 130 -22.32 6.83 6.96
CA ASP A 130 -23.10 5.64 6.60
C ASP A 130 -23.77 5.76 5.21
N ALA A 131 -24.17 6.96 4.82
CA ALA A 131 -24.82 7.24 3.53
C ALA A 131 -23.84 7.14 2.33
N GLU A 132 -22.54 7.31 2.58
CA GLU A 132 -21.50 7.41 1.55
C GLU A 132 -20.53 6.21 1.56
N ARG A 133 -20.91 5.12 2.22
CA ARG A 133 -20.13 3.89 2.24
C ARG A 133 -20.10 3.21 0.90
N PHE A 134 -18.94 2.71 0.53
CA PHE A 134 -18.74 1.97 -0.69
C PHE A 134 -19.26 0.54 -0.58
N SER A 135 -20.08 0.14 -1.53
CA SER A 135 -20.48 -1.25 -1.74
C SER A 135 -19.94 -1.70 -3.09
N PRO A 136 -18.87 -2.50 -3.13
CA PRO A 136 -18.31 -2.98 -4.39
C PRO A 136 -19.37 -3.78 -5.17
N ARG A 137 -19.68 -3.37 -6.39
CA ARG A 137 -20.64 -4.07 -7.26
C ARG A 137 -20.13 -5.42 -7.76
N GLN A 138 -18.82 -5.58 -7.78
CA GLN A 138 -18.14 -6.82 -8.15
C GLN A 138 -17.00 -7.09 -7.17
N PRO A 139 -16.76 -8.35 -6.76
CA PRO A 139 -15.62 -8.71 -5.95
C PRO A 139 -14.33 -8.38 -6.71
N ARG A 140 -13.35 -7.81 -6.01
CA ARG A 140 -12.02 -7.46 -6.52
C ARG A 140 -11.97 -6.35 -7.59
N THR A 141 -12.97 -5.45 -7.64
CA THR A 141 -12.92 -4.27 -8.49
C THR A 141 -13.12 -3.00 -7.66
N LEU A 142 -12.34 -1.97 -7.99
CA LEU A 142 -12.43 -0.65 -7.38
C LEU A 142 -13.17 0.30 -8.34
N ASN A 143 -14.03 1.16 -7.81
CA ASN A 143 -14.55 2.30 -8.56
C ASN A 143 -13.50 3.42 -8.63
N THR A 144 -13.80 4.50 -9.34
CA THR A 144 -12.85 5.61 -9.54
C THR A 144 -12.46 6.26 -8.22
N GLU A 145 -13.40 6.45 -7.30
CA GLU A 145 -13.17 7.03 -5.99
C GLU A 145 -12.22 6.16 -5.15
N LEU A 146 -12.46 4.87 -5.09
CA LEU A 146 -11.62 3.91 -4.38
C LEU A 146 -10.23 3.81 -5.02
N ARG A 147 -10.09 3.90 -6.36
CA ARG A 147 -8.78 3.96 -7.02
C ARG A 147 -8.01 5.22 -6.66
N ILE A 148 -8.69 6.38 -6.54
CA ILE A 148 -8.06 7.61 -6.06
C ILE A 148 -7.51 7.40 -4.65
N LEU A 149 -8.32 6.83 -3.74
CA LEU A 149 -7.91 6.54 -2.37
C LEU A 149 -6.78 5.48 -2.31
N ALA A 150 -6.84 4.47 -3.16
CA ALA A 150 -5.78 3.46 -3.30
C ALA A 150 -4.45 4.08 -3.74
N LEU A 151 -4.47 5.01 -4.71
CA LEU A 151 -3.28 5.74 -5.14
C LEU A 151 -2.74 6.64 -4.04
N ILE A 152 -3.60 7.31 -3.26
CA ILE A 152 -3.19 8.09 -2.08
C ILE A 152 -2.55 7.17 -1.04
N ARG A 153 -3.12 5.98 -0.81
CA ARG A 153 -2.54 4.95 0.07
C ARG A 153 -1.14 4.54 -0.35
N LEU A 154 -0.91 4.38 -1.65
CA LEU A 154 0.40 4.08 -2.24
C LEU A 154 1.37 5.29 -2.27
N GLY A 155 0.98 6.44 -1.70
CA GLY A 155 1.81 7.64 -1.62
C GLY A 155 1.72 8.57 -2.85
N VAL A 156 0.86 8.28 -3.82
CA VAL A 156 0.60 9.16 -4.96
C VAL A 156 -0.42 10.22 -4.55
N THR A 157 0.05 11.34 -4.00
CA THR A 157 -0.81 12.40 -3.44
C THR A 157 -1.11 13.55 -4.39
N HIS A 158 -0.30 13.74 -5.43
CA HIS A 158 -0.46 14.83 -6.39
C HIS A 158 -1.61 14.56 -7.37
N SER A 159 -2.61 15.45 -7.40
CA SER A 159 -3.79 15.30 -8.28
C SER A 159 -3.43 15.17 -9.76
N ALA A 160 -2.39 15.85 -10.24
CA ALA A 160 -1.94 15.72 -11.63
C ALA A 160 -1.39 14.31 -11.94
N LYS A 161 -0.66 13.68 -11.01
CA LYS A 161 -0.18 12.30 -11.16
C LYS A 161 -1.35 11.30 -11.14
N ILE A 162 -2.29 11.47 -10.22
CA ILE A 162 -3.50 10.65 -10.15
C ILE A 162 -4.31 10.76 -11.45
N ALA A 163 -4.51 11.99 -11.95
CA ALA A 163 -5.21 12.26 -13.20
C ALA A 163 -4.58 11.55 -14.39
N ALA A 164 -3.25 11.61 -14.50
CA ALA A 164 -2.49 10.91 -15.54
C ALA A 164 -2.65 9.38 -15.45
N ILE A 165 -2.60 8.79 -14.25
CA ILE A 165 -2.78 7.35 -14.03
C ILE A 165 -4.21 6.92 -14.34
N LEU A 166 -5.21 7.69 -13.92
CA LEU A 166 -6.63 7.40 -14.11
C LEU A 166 -7.21 7.92 -15.43
N ASN A 167 -6.35 8.41 -16.33
CA ASN A 167 -6.72 8.92 -17.66
C ASN A 167 -7.91 9.88 -17.61
N CYS A 168 -7.87 10.85 -16.71
CA CYS A 168 -8.93 11.85 -16.54
C CYS A 168 -8.35 13.25 -16.32
N SER A 169 -9.21 14.27 -16.26
CA SER A 169 -8.76 15.63 -16.01
C SER A 169 -8.36 15.86 -14.55
N VAL A 170 -7.42 16.77 -14.32
CA VAL A 170 -7.03 17.19 -12.96
C VAL A 170 -8.24 17.79 -12.21
N ALA A 171 -9.12 18.50 -12.91
CA ALA A 171 -10.34 19.05 -12.35
C ALA A 171 -11.28 17.95 -11.84
N THR A 172 -11.39 16.84 -12.59
CA THR A 172 -12.17 15.65 -12.18
C THR A 172 -11.63 15.08 -10.86
N ILE A 173 -10.30 14.94 -10.74
CA ILE A 173 -9.68 14.46 -9.49
C ILE A 173 -9.95 15.40 -8.32
N HIS A 174 -9.87 16.72 -8.54
CA HIS A 174 -10.19 17.69 -7.48
C HIS A 174 -11.64 17.56 -7.02
N THR A 175 -12.59 17.37 -7.94
CA THR A 175 -14.01 17.16 -7.62
C THR A 175 -14.20 15.91 -6.77
N TYR A 176 -13.65 14.77 -7.17
CA TYR A 176 -13.75 13.52 -6.39
C TYR A 176 -13.12 13.66 -5.01
N ARG A 177 -11.93 14.27 -4.91
CA ARG A 177 -11.26 14.46 -3.61
C ARG A 177 -12.08 15.36 -2.68
N ALA A 178 -12.70 16.40 -3.22
CA ALA A 178 -13.59 17.27 -2.44
C ALA A 178 -14.82 16.51 -1.94
N GLN A 179 -15.46 15.71 -2.78
CA GLN A 179 -16.60 14.86 -2.41
C GLN A 179 -16.22 13.86 -1.33
N LEU A 180 -15.11 13.14 -1.50
CA LEU A 180 -14.62 12.16 -0.55
C LEU A 180 -14.31 12.77 0.83
N ARG A 181 -13.65 13.93 0.85
CA ARG A 181 -13.39 14.65 2.11
C ARG A 181 -14.67 15.19 2.77
N ASN A 182 -15.67 15.55 1.98
CA ASN A 182 -16.98 15.99 2.51
C ASN A 182 -17.79 14.83 3.10
N ALA A 183 -17.62 13.63 2.55
CA ALA A 183 -18.26 12.40 2.98
C ALA A 183 -17.54 11.72 4.18
N ALA A 184 -16.34 12.18 4.52
CA ALA A 184 -15.55 11.62 5.60
C ALA A 184 -16.06 12.03 6.99
N ILE A 185 -15.91 11.13 7.97
CA ILE A 185 -16.16 11.41 9.37
C ILE A 185 -14.90 12.11 9.95
N GLY A 186 -15.07 13.24 10.63
CA GLY A 186 -14.01 13.96 11.31
C GLY A 186 -13.34 15.06 10.49
N ASP A 187 -12.02 15.28 10.72
CA ASP A 187 -11.31 16.39 10.07
C ASP A 187 -11.01 16.10 8.60
N ARG A 188 -11.57 16.93 7.72
CA ARG A 188 -11.38 16.85 6.26
C ARG A 188 -9.90 16.97 5.84
N ASN A 189 -9.10 17.73 6.60
CA ASN A 189 -7.68 17.92 6.29
C ASN A 189 -6.84 16.70 6.66
N ALA A 190 -7.27 15.96 7.67
CA ALA A 190 -6.61 14.73 8.11
C ALA A 190 -7.02 13.49 7.29
N PHE A 191 -8.04 13.58 6.42
CA PHE A 191 -8.58 12.44 5.69
C PHE A 191 -7.54 11.73 4.81
N ASP A 192 -6.80 12.47 3.99
CA ASP A 192 -5.76 11.89 3.12
C ASP A 192 -4.65 11.20 3.95
N ASP A 193 -4.34 11.74 5.14
CA ASP A 193 -3.36 11.15 6.06
C ASP A 193 -3.91 9.88 6.73
N ALA A 194 -5.20 9.86 7.06
CA ALA A 194 -5.87 8.67 7.56
C ALA A 194 -5.86 7.54 6.50
N ILE A 195 -6.13 7.87 5.24
CA ILE A 195 -6.05 6.91 4.13
C ILE A 195 -4.62 6.35 3.99
N ARG A 196 -3.58 7.18 4.09
CA ARG A 196 -2.19 6.73 3.98
C ARG A 196 -1.77 5.77 5.09
N ARG A 197 -2.42 5.83 6.24
CA ARG A 197 -2.12 4.96 7.41
C ARG A 197 -2.91 3.66 7.43
N ILE A 198 -3.86 3.43 6.52
CA ILE A 198 -4.58 2.16 6.43
C ILE A 198 -3.55 1.03 6.26
N ASP A 199 -3.66 -0.04 7.04
CA ASP A 199 -2.81 -1.25 7.02
C ASP A 199 -1.30 -1.06 7.31
N ILE A 200 -0.82 0.14 7.66
CA ILE A 200 0.51 0.26 8.29
C ILE A 200 0.46 -0.27 9.73
N ALA A 201 -0.71 -0.31 10.27
CA ALA A 201 -1.00 -0.82 11.59
C ALA A 201 -1.72 -2.16 11.49
N GLY A 202 -0.98 -3.24 11.51
CA GLY A 202 -1.39 -4.42 12.28
C GLY A 202 -1.42 -4.10 13.79
N ALA A 203 -1.58 -2.83 14.16
CA ALA A 203 -1.75 -2.30 15.49
C ALA A 203 -3.18 -1.81 15.61
N GLU A 204 -3.98 -2.55 16.38
CA GLU A 204 -5.23 -2.05 16.92
C GLU A 204 -5.02 -0.65 17.49
N PRO A 205 -5.96 0.29 17.27
CA PRO A 205 -5.93 1.55 17.99
C PRO A 205 -6.04 1.22 19.46
N SER A 206 -4.97 1.48 20.23
CA SER A 206 -5.03 1.49 21.68
C SER A 206 -6.23 2.32 22.08
N GLN A 207 -7.27 1.67 22.60
CA GLN A 207 -8.34 2.33 23.33
C GLN A 207 -7.67 2.98 24.54
N THR A 208 -7.30 4.24 24.40
CA THR A 208 -7.08 5.10 25.56
C THR A 208 -8.45 5.62 25.98
N ALA A 209 -8.92 5.04 27.08
CA ALA A 209 -10.02 5.54 27.89
C ALA A 209 -9.73 6.94 28.45
#